data_ea2cbd1896e1811c2e0b857d41517324
#
_entry.id   ea2cbd1896e1811c2e0b857d41517324
#
_cell.length_a   1.000
_cell.length_b   1.000
_cell.length_c   1.000
_cell.angle_alpha   90.00
_cell.angle_beta   90.00
_cell.angle_gamma   90.00
#
_symmetry.space_group_name_H-M   'P 1'
#
loop_
_entity.id
_entity.type
_entity.pdbx_description
1 polymer ?
#
loop_
_entity_poly.entity_id
_entity_poly.type
_entity_poly.pdbx_seq_one_letter_code
_entity_poly.pdbx_strand_id
1 'polypeptide(L)'
;MLAATMIVSVLAGCGGNQNEGNTNEKENVTNSNEDTQSVSAETNENGDETLTVWCWDPTFNIYAMEQAEKIYQKDHPDFKLDIQENIYNDIETKLITAATSGDYSTLPDIFLMQDYSFHKNIANFPGIFTELTDSGIDFSQFTEGKLADSTAEGKNYGLPFDNGATIMAIRSDMVEAAGLTVDDFKDTTWSQFEELAKKVVEANGVPMIASSGGSELLMEMLQSAGASPIVDGKVHIADNEALKKTMEVYKKLVDEGIIAEYTDWDQYIASMNDGKTAGVINGCWIMSSIQAAEDQSGKWAIVNMPKLDGVDGATNYANCGGASWAVSSNCKNTELAFDFLKSTFGSSVELYDDLLPNAGAIASYIPAAQSDVYNQASDFYGGQAVYKDIVGYAGSVPAFDCGAYYSDIISALTDAITNVVQNNADIDGEMNNAQETLEFNIEN
;
A
#
# COMPACT_ATOMS: atom_id res chain seq x y z
N MET A 1 -38.71 22.07 -29.39
CA MET A 1 -38.82 21.87 -30.89
C MET A 1 -37.44 21.77 -31.47
N LEU A 2 -37.22 20.78 -32.29
CA LEU A 2 -36.11 20.27 -33.07
C LEU A 2 -35.27 19.24 -32.25
N ALA A 3 -35.47 18.01 -32.36
CA ALA A 3 -35.52 17.03 -33.49
C ALA A 3 -34.14 16.42 -33.75
N ALA A 4 -34.11 15.15 -33.50
CA ALA A 4 -33.06 14.15 -33.67
C ALA A 4 -32.48 14.07 -35.10
N THR A 5 -31.28 13.50 -35.21
CA THR A 5 -31.00 12.58 -36.33
C THR A 5 -29.92 11.57 -35.93
N MET A 6 -30.30 10.30 -35.86
CA MET A 6 -29.43 9.14 -35.92
C MET A 6 -28.90 8.94 -37.32
N ILE A 7 -27.65 8.51 -37.48
CA ILE A 7 -27.19 7.85 -38.70
C ILE A 7 -26.52 6.53 -38.32
N VAL A 8 -27.19 5.45 -38.70
CA VAL A 8 -26.68 4.07 -38.73
C VAL A 8 -26.08 3.84 -40.12
N SER A 9 -24.88 3.30 -40.18
CA SER A 9 -24.30 2.78 -41.44
C SER A 9 -23.83 1.34 -41.22
N VAL A 10 -24.64 0.42 -41.73
CA VAL A 10 -24.31 -0.97 -41.99
C VAL A 10 -23.71 -1.07 -43.38
N LEU A 11 -22.59 -1.76 -43.54
CA LEU A 11 -22.17 -2.29 -44.84
C LEU A 11 -21.60 -3.69 -44.67
N ALA A 12 -22.37 -4.65 -45.16
CA ALA A 12 -21.96 -6.01 -45.44
C ALA A 12 -21.35 -6.09 -46.85
N GLY A 13 -20.41 -6.98 -47.02
CA GLY A 13 -19.85 -7.28 -48.34
C GLY A 13 -19.20 -8.65 -48.38
N CYS A 14 -19.91 -9.64 -48.95
CA CYS A 14 -19.48 -11.02 -49.25
C CYS A 14 -18.66 -11.12 -50.54
N GLY A 15 -17.91 -12.24 -50.65
CA GLY A 15 -17.41 -12.84 -51.89
C GLY A 15 -16.02 -13.40 -51.69
N GLY A 16 -15.67 -14.67 -51.76
CA GLY A 16 -16.15 -15.81 -52.51
C GLY A 16 -15.14 -16.19 -53.60
N ASN A 17 -14.43 -17.31 -53.46
CA ASN A 17 -14.25 -18.40 -54.40
C ASN A 17 -12.82 -19.04 -54.37
N GLN A 18 -12.70 -20.31 -53.95
CA GLN A 18 -12.42 -21.55 -54.67
C GLN A 18 -11.15 -21.59 -55.58
N ASN A 19 -10.23 -22.51 -55.40
CA ASN A 19 -10.12 -23.82 -56.02
C ASN A 19 -8.80 -24.57 -55.59
N GLU A 20 -8.94 -25.79 -55.14
CA GLU A 20 -8.56 -27.11 -55.62
C GLU A 20 -7.07 -27.45 -55.90
N GLY A 21 -6.70 -28.65 -55.36
CA GLY A 21 -5.62 -29.45 -55.91
C GLY A 21 -4.92 -30.38 -54.92
N ASN A 22 -5.57 -31.42 -54.54
CA ASN A 22 -5.27 -32.84 -54.38
C ASN A 22 -3.84 -33.34 -54.77
N THR A 23 -3.20 -34.13 -53.84
CA THR A 23 -2.82 -35.55 -54.13
C THR A 23 -2.19 -36.21 -52.88
N ASN A 24 -2.66 -37.45 -52.64
CA ASN A 24 -2.18 -38.44 -51.69
C ASN A 24 -0.72 -38.86 -51.90
N GLU A 25 -0.09 -39.35 -50.80
CA GLU A 25 0.37 -40.75 -50.78
C GLU A 25 0.73 -41.19 -49.36
N LYS A 26 0.51 -42.48 -49.13
CA LYS A 26 0.50 -43.28 -47.90
C LYS A 26 1.87 -43.90 -47.58
N GLU A 27 1.87 -44.41 -46.30
CA GLU A 27 2.66 -45.52 -45.76
C GLU A 27 4.07 -45.21 -45.27
N ASN A 28 4.49 -45.56 -44.04
CA ASN A 28 4.50 -46.86 -43.46
C ASN A 28 4.79 -46.81 -41.94
N VAL A 29 4.15 -47.69 -41.20
CA VAL A 29 4.35 -48.00 -39.79
C VAL A 29 5.61 -48.82 -39.60
N THR A 30 6.44 -48.49 -38.61
CA THR A 30 7.21 -49.49 -37.85
C THR A 30 7.44 -49.04 -36.41
N ASN A 31 7.01 -49.88 -35.51
CA ASN A 31 7.29 -49.91 -34.09
C ASN A 31 8.79 -50.13 -33.80
N SER A 32 9.37 -49.47 -32.79
CA SER A 32 10.07 -50.20 -31.70
C SER A 32 10.78 -49.22 -30.73
N ASN A 33 10.53 -49.54 -29.47
CA ASN A 33 11.39 -49.38 -28.28
C ASN A 33 11.53 -48.09 -27.54
N GLU A 34 11.05 -48.23 -26.31
CA GLU A 34 11.43 -47.51 -25.10
C GLU A 34 12.90 -47.13 -25.03
N ASP A 35 13.14 -45.84 -24.87
CA ASP A 35 14.30 -45.34 -24.15
C ASP A 35 13.88 -44.16 -23.29
N THR A 36 13.92 -44.40 -22.00
CA THR A 36 13.84 -43.38 -20.94
C THR A 36 15.02 -42.48 -21.08
N GLN A 37 14.87 -41.36 -21.79
CA GLN A 37 15.81 -40.25 -21.72
C GLN A 37 15.28 -39.24 -20.67
N SER A 38 16.00 -39.21 -19.56
CA SER A 38 16.03 -38.09 -18.65
C SER A 38 16.10 -36.78 -19.44
N VAL A 39 15.07 -35.97 -19.36
CA VAL A 39 15.10 -34.57 -19.82
C VAL A 39 16.04 -33.85 -18.87
N SER A 40 17.30 -33.77 -19.26
CA SER A 40 18.21 -32.79 -18.70
C SER A 40 17.68 -31.41 -19.09
N ALA A 41 17.36 -30.59 -18.11
CA ALA A 41 17.13 -29.19 -18.31
C ALA A 41 18.28 -28.61 -19.11
N GLU A 42 18.01 -28.13 -20.32
CA GLU A 42 18.95 -27.29 -21.05
C GLU A 42 19.05 -25.98 -20.28
N THR A 43 20.15 -25.85 -19.53
CA THR A 43 20.60 -24.55 -19.04
C THR A 43 20.96 -23.74 -20.27
N ASN A 44 20.19 -22.67 -20.52
CA ASN A 44 20.59 -21.64 -21.47
C ASN A 44 21.89 -21.00 -20.96
N GLU A 45 23.02 -21.37 -21.54
CA GLU A 45 24.35 -20.79 -21.32
C GLU A 45 24.48 -19.42 -22.03
N ASN A 46 23.53 -18.50 -21.80
CA ASN A 46 23.72 -17.07 -21.92
C ASN A 46 22.91 -16.50 -20.77
N GLY A 47 23.56 -16.33 -19.63
CA GLY A 47 22.95 -15.82 -18.43
C GLY A 47 22.46 -14.39 -18.70
N ASP A 48 21.17 -14.26 -19.02
CA ASP A 48 20.49 -13.00 -18.94
C ASP A 48 20.26 -12.71 -17.45
N GLU A 49 21.10 -11.83 -16.87
CA GLU A 49 21.03 -11.39 -15.47
C GLU A 49 20.05 -10.23 -15.32
N THR A 50 19.00 -10.19 -16.15
CA THR A 50 17.96 -9.15 -16.10
C THR A 50 16.70 -9.70 -15.43
N LEU A 51 16.18 -8.97 -14.45
CA LEU A 51 14.88 -9.22 -13.84
C LEU A 51 13.91 -8.07 -14.15
N THR A 52 12.66 -8.41 -14.46
CA THR A 52 11.60 -7.44 -14.65
C THR A 52 10.88 -7.17 -13.32
N VAL A 53 10.59 -5.90 -13.03
CA VAL A 53 9.96 -5.48 -11.77
C VAL A 53 8.77 -4.57 -12.02
N TRP A 54 7.64 -4.82 -11.36
CA TRP A 54 6.49 -3.91 -11.31
C TRP A 54 6.39 -3.22 -9.96
N CYS A 55 6.36 -1.90 -9.97
CA CYS A 55 6.10 -1.03 -8.82
C CYS A 55 5.53 0.32 -9.33
N TRP A 56 5.22 1.29 -8.44
CA TRP A 56 4.32 2.39 -8.82
C TRP A 56 4.81 3.80 -8.52
N ASP A 57 5.68 4.03 -7.52
CA ASP A 57 6.04 5.38 -7.08
C ASP A 57 7.50 5.71 -7.40
N PRO A 58 7.75 6.68 -8.34
CA PRO A 58 9.10 7.06 -8.74
C PRO A 58 9.97 7.56 -7.59
N THR A 59 9.38 8.23 -6.59
CA THR A 59 10.12 8.85 -5.48
C THR A 59 10.30 7.91 -4.29
N PHE A 60 9.60 6.76 -4.29
CA PHE A 60 9.60 5.83 -3.20
C PHE A 60 10.10 4.43 -3.60
N ASN A 61 9.24 3.58 -4.14
CA ASN A 61 9.59 2.17 -4.37
C ASN A 61 10.38 1.93 -5.67
N ILE A 62 10.21 2.75 -6.71
CA ILE A 62 11.07 2.71 -7.91
C ILE A 62 12.48 3.16 -7.53
N TYR A 63 12.60 4.28 -6.82
CA TYR A 63 13.90 4.73 -6.28
C TYR A 63 14.55 3.63 -5.45
N ALA A 64 13.79 2.95 -4.57
CA ALA A 64 14.31 1.88 -3.74
C ALA A 64 14.88 0.72 -4.58
N MET A 65 14.19 0.32 -5.64
CA MET A 65 14.67 -0.71 -6.57
C MET A 65 15.93 -0.28 -7.33
N GLU A 66 16.00 0.97 -7.77
CA GLU A 66 17.19 1.51 -8.44
C GLU A 66 18.43 1.52 -7.52
N GLN A 67 18.24 1.82 -6.22
CA GLN A 67 19.35 1.76 -5.26
C GLN A 67 19.73 0.31 -4.95
N ALA A 68 18.74 -0.59 -4.83
CA ALA A 68 18.98 -2.02 -4.66
C ALA A 68 19.78 -2.60 -5.83
N GLU A 69 19.45 -2.25 -7.08
CA GLU A 69 20.24 -2.63 -8.26
C GLU A 69 21.68 -2.19 -8.13
N LYS A 70 21.95 -0.92 -7.79
CA LYS A 70 23.31 -0.38 -7.64
C LYS A 70 24.10 -1.08 -6.54
N ILE A 71 23.45 -1.47 -5.45
CA ILE A 71 24.08 -2.22 -4.37
C ILE A 71 24.45 -3.62 -4.84
N TYR A 72 23.51 -4.32 -5.49
CA TYR A 72 23.73 -5.67 -5.98
C TYR A 72 24.81 -5.72 -7.08
N GLN A 73 24.86 -4.71 -7.95
CA GLN A 73 25.88 -4.58 -9.00
C GLN A 73 27.32 -4.45 -8.49
N LYS A 74 27.55 -4.15 -7.21
CA LYS A 74 28.91 -4.14 -6.64
C LYS A 74 29.59 -5.51 -6.76
N ASP A 75 28.81 -6.58 -6.59
CA ASP A 75 29.28 -7.97 -6.68
C ASP A 75 28.83 -8.66 -7.98
N HIS A 76 27.82 -8.13 -8.67
CA HIS A 76 27.19 -8.65 -9.89
C HIS A 76 27.14 -7.57 -10.98
N PRO A 77 28.26 -7.15 -11.58
CA PRO A 77 28.33 -5.96 -12.44
C PRO A 77 27.51 -6.02 -13.73
N ASP A 78 27.14 -7.21 -14.19
CA ASP A 78 26.33 -7.42 -15.40
C ASP A 78 24.81 -7.50 -15.10
N PHE A 79 24.42 -7.53 -13.82
CA PHE A 79 23.02 -7.58 -13.39
C PHE A 79 22.26 -6.30 -13.79
N LYS A 80 20.98 -6.48 -14.16
CA LYS A 80 20.09 -5.37 -14.53
C LYS A 80 18.67 -5.61 -14.06
N LEU A 81 17.97 -4.51 -13.77
CA LEU A 81 16.53 -4.48 -13.59
C LEU A 81 15.85 -3.78 -14.78
N ASP A 82 14.77 -4.35 -15.28
CA ASP A 82 13.78 -3.70 -16.13
C ASP A 82 12.61 -3.27 -15.25
N ILE A 83 12.71 -2.06 -14.67
CA ILE A 83 11.72 -1.53 -13.76
C ILE A 83 10.60 -0.89 -14.58
N GLN A 84 9.41 -1.43 -14.46
CA GLN A 84 8.21 -0.99 -15.16
C GLN A 84 7.26 -0.31 -14.19
N GLU A 85 7.13 1.01 -14.33
CA GLU A 85 6.16 1.79 -13.56
C GLU A 85 4.73 1.42 -13.98
N ASN A 86 3.92 1.05 -12.98
CA ASN A 86 2.50 0.77 -13.15
C ASN A 86 1.75 1.35 -11.95
N ILE A 87 0.58 1.96 -12.15
CA ILE A 87 -0.27 2.33 -11.00
C ILE A 87 -0.68 1.05 -10.25
N TYR A 88 -0.78 1.15 -8.93
CA TYR A 88 -1.05 -0.02 -8.08
C TYR A 88 -2.29 -0.83 -8.51
N ASN A 89 -3.40 -0.13 -8.79
CA ASN A 89 -4.64 -0.79 -9.24
C ASN A 89 -4.49 -1.53 -10.57
N ASP A 90 -3.59 -1.06 -11.46
CA ASP A 90 -3.28 -1.75 -12.71
C ASP A 90 -2.46 -3.01 -12.45
N ILE A 91 -1.54 -2.99 -11.48
CA ILE A 91 -0.80 -4.18 -11.04
C ILE A 91 -1.77 -5.24 -10.56
N GLU A 92 -2.66 -4.92 -9.61
CA GLU A 92 -3.66 -5.87 -9.13
C GLU A 92 -4.55 -6.42 -10.25
N THR A 93 -5.04 -5.54 -11.14
CA THR A 93 -5.86 -5.95 -12.27
C THR A 93 -5.14 -6.92 -13.20
N LYS A 94 -3.85 -6.66 -13.50
CA LYS A 94 -3.04 -7.54 -14.34
C LYS A 94 -2.77 -8.89 -13.67
N LEU A 95 -2.49 -8.89 -12.36
CA LEU A 95 -2.29 -10.12 -11.57
C LEU A 95 -3.55 -10.99 -11.58
N ILE A 96 -4.72 -10.40 -11.29
CA ILE A 96 -6.01 -11.10 -11.30
C ILE A 96 -6.37 -11.59 -12.70
N THR A 97 -6.09 -10.80 -13.74
CA THR A 97 -6.34 -11.19 -15.13
C THR A 97 -5.49 -12.41 -15.53
N ALA A 98 -4.20 -12.40 -15.19
CA ALA A 98 -3.31 -13.53 -15.43
C ALA A 98 -3.79 -14.79 -14.70
N ALA A 99 -4.17 -14.67 -13.43
CA ALA A 99 -4.69 -15.78 -12.63
C ALA A 99 -6.00 -16.35 -13.18
N THR A 100 -6.93 -15.48 -13.57
CA THR A 100 -8.25 -15.88 -14.08
C THR A 100 -8.14 -16.56 -15.46
N SER A 101 -7.22 -16.09 -16.31
CA SER A 101 -6.97 -16.70 -17.63
C SER A 101 -6.11 -17.95 -17.55
N GLY A 102 -5.34 -18.12 -16.47
CA GLY A 102 -4.32 -19.15 -16.34
C GLY A 102 -3.07 -18.90 -17.18
N ASP A 103 -2.93 -17.69 -17.76
CA ASP A 103 -1.77 -17.27 -18.53
C ASP A 103 -0.92 -16.29 -17.72
N TYR A 104 0.11 -16.80 -17.07
CA TYR A 104 1.05 -16.04 -16.24
C TYR A 104 2.21 -15.44 -17.05
N SER A 105 2.28 -15.67 -18.37
CA SER A 105 3.42 -15.26 -19.21
C SER A 105 3.64 -13.76 -19.29
N THR A 106 2.64 -12.98 -18.92
CA THR A 106 2.69 -11.50 -18.91
C THR A 106 3.15 -10.92 -17.58
N LEU A 107 3.30 -11.74 -16.55
CA LEU A 107 3.75 -11.27 -15.24
C LEU A 107 5.25 -10.96 -15.24
N PRO A 108 5.70 -10.00 -14.42
CA PRO A 108 7.12 -9.69 -14.21
C PRO A 108 7.78 -10.80 -13.39
N ASP A 109 9.09 -10.71 -13.18
CA ASP A 109 9.78 -11.59 -12.24
C ASP A 109 9.50 -11.23 -10.79
N ILE A 110 9.52 -9.92 -10.47
CA ILE A 110 9.26 -9.37 -9.13
C ILE A 110 8.15 -8.33 -9.23
N PHE A 111 7.29 -8.26 -8.23
CA PHE A 111 6.31 -7.18 -8.12
C PHE A 111 6.16 -6.73 -6.67
N LEU A 112 5.84 -5.46 -6.48
CA LEU A 112 5.46 -4.93 -5.19
C LEU A 112 3.97 -5.13 -4.98
N MET A 113 3.58 -5.51 -3.76
CA MET A 113 2.17 -5.64 -3.36
C MET A 113 1.98 -4.99 -2.00
N GLN A 114 0.88 -4.26 -1.83
CA GLN A 114 0.49 -3.73 -0.53
C GLN A 114 0.17 -4.87 0.42
N ASP A 115 0.59 -4.73 1.67
CA ASP A 115 0.54 -5.83 2.66
C ASP A 115 -0.87 -6.39 2.85
N TYR A 116 -1.86 -5.54 2.95
CA TYR A 116 -3.26 -5.95 3.13
C TYR A 116 -3.88 -6.68 1.93
N SER A 117 -3.22 -6.65 0.77
CA SER A 117 -3.68 -7.37 -0.44
C SER A 117 -3.16 -8.81 -0.51
N PHE A 118 -2.11 -9.17 0.25
CA PHE A 118 -1.49 -10.49 0.15
C PHE A 118 -2.45 -11.63 0.48
N HIS A 119 -3.13 -11.57 1.62
CA HIS A 119 -4.01 -12.66 2.07
C HIS A 119 -5.11 -12.96 1.06
N LYS A 120 -5.77 -11.92 0.52
CA LYS A 120 -6.79 -12.06 -0.53
C LYS A 120 -6.23 -12.72 -1.78
N ASN A 121 -5.08 -12.24 -2.25
CA ASN A 121 -4.48 -12.73 -3.49
C ASN A 121 -3.90 -14.14 -3.32
N ILE A 122 -3.30 -14.48 -2.18
CA ILE A 122 -2.81 -15.83 -1.91
C ILE A 122 -3.99 -16.82 -1.82
N ALA A 123 -5.08 -16.45 -1.13
CA ALA A 123 -6.24 -17.31 -0.96
C ALA A 123 -6.95 -17.59 -2.29
N ASN A 124 -7.16 -16.56 -3.11
CA ASN A 124 -7.94 -16.65 -4.34
C ASN A 124 -7.10 -17.02 -5.58
N PHE A 125 -5.84 -16.63 -5.60
CA PHE A 125 -4.95 -16.72 -6.77
C PHE A 125 -3.55 -17.24 -6.41
N PRO A 126 -3.40 -18.37 -5.70
CA PRO A 126 -2.10 -18.86 -5.23
C PRO A 126 -1.09 -19.08 -6.36
N GLY A 127 -1.57 -19.32 -7.59
CA GLY A 127 -0.74 -19.53 -8.78
C GLY A 127 0.04 -18.28 -9.26
N ILE A 128 -0.20 -17.10 -8.69
CA ILE A 128 0.57 -15.88 -9.00
C ILE A 128 1.95 -15.92 -8.36
N PHE A 129 2.08 -16.51 -7.16
CA PHE A 129 3.21 -16.35 -6.27
C PHE A 129 4.19 -17.52 -6.36
N THR A 130 5.47 -17.21 -6.20
CA THR A 130 6.52 -18.16 -5.83
C THR A 130 6.73 -18.10 -4.32
N GLU A 131 6.78 -19.25 -3.66
CA GLU A 131 7.04 -19.36 -2.22
C GLU A 131 8.49 -18.94 -1.89
N LEU A 132 8.67 -18.09 -0.87
CA LEU A 132 9.95 -17.55 -0.44
C LEU A 132 10.52 -18.25 0.82
N THR A 133 9.80 -19.19 1.44
CA THR A 133 10.20 -19.82 2.72
C THR A 133 11.63 -20.37 2.67
N ASP A 134 11.99 -21.04 1.58
CA ASP A 134 13.30 -21.67 1.38
C ASP A 134 14.26 -20.83 0.50
N SER A 135 13.97 -19.54 0.29
CA SER A 135 14.78 -18.62 -0.52
C SER A 135 16.17 -18.30 0.07
N GLY A 136 16.40 -18.67 1.33
CA GLY A 136 17.60 -18.31 2.08
C GLY A 136 17.57 -16.91 2.70
N ILE A 137 16.44 -16.19 2.60
CA ILE A 137 16.18 -14.96 3.34
C ILE A 137 15.99 -15.32 4.84
N ASP A 138 16.61 -14.55 5.73
CA ASP A 138 16.41 -14.71 7.17
C ASP A 138 15.19 -13.91 7.64
N PHE A 139 14.02 -14.52 7.57
CA PHE A 139 12.77 -13.91 7.97
C PHE A 139 12.69 -13.58 9.47
N SER A 140 13.55 -14.16 10.31
CA SER A 140 13.63 -13.80 11.74
C SER A 140 14.12 -12.37 11.99
N GLN A 141 14.65 -11.71 10.96
CA GLN A 141 15.10 -10.32 10.99
C GLN A 141 13.98 -9.31 10.69
N PHE A 142 12.74 -9.76 10.61
CA PHE A 142 11.55 -8.92 10.38
C PHE A 142 10.58 -9.06 11.54
N THR A 143 9.72 -8.05 11.78
CA THR A 143 8.72 -8.14 12.84
C THR A 143 7.63 -9.16 12.47
N GLU A 144 7.13 -9.87 13.50
CA GLU A 144 6.10 -10.89 13.33
C GLU A 144 4.84 -10.32 12.65
N GLY A 145 4.44 -9.08 13.00
CA GLY A 145 3.29 -8.41 12.40
C GLY A 145 3.45 -8.21 10.90
N LYS A 146 4.62 -7.73 10.44
CA LYS A 146 4.90 -7.54 9.01
C LYS A 146 4.97 -8.85 8.22
N LEU A 147 5.53 -9.90 8.84
CA LEU A 147 5.57 -11.21 8.21
C LEU A 147 4.17 -11.83 8.08
N ALA A 148 3.31 -11.58 9.06
CA ALA A 148 1.95 -12.10 9.04
C ALA A 148 1.18 -11.67 7.80
N ASP A 149 1.38 -10.43 7.32
CA ASP A 149 0.69 -9.88 6.15
C ASP A 149 0.92 -10.71 4.87
N SER A 150 2.14 -11.22 4.67
CA SER A 150 2.53 -11.99 3.47
C SER A 150 2.75 -13.49 3.72
N THR A 151 2.34 -14.00 4.89
CA THR A 151 2.44 -15.41 5.28
C THR A 151 1.06 -16.07 5.25
N ALA A 152 0.94 -17.21 4.58
CA ALA A 152 -0.25 -18.03 4.59
C ALA A 152 0.14 -19.51 4.78
N GLU A 153 -0.62 -20.24 5.61
CA GLU A 153 -0.38 -21.68 5.90
C GLU A 153 1.06 -22.00 6.32
N GLY A 154 1.72 -21.05 6.99
CA GLY A 154 3.12 -21.18 7.46
C GLY A 154 4.18 -21.01 6.37
N LYS A 155 3.81 -20.46 5.21
CA LYS A 155 4.68 -20.19 4.07
C LYS A 155 4.76 -18.70 3.79
N ASN A 156 5.96 -18.18 3.52
CA ASN A 156 6.17 -16.79 3.16
C ASN A 156 6.06 -16.59 1.65
N TYR A 157 5.31 -15.59 1.23
CA TYR A 157 5.10 -15.21 -0.18
C TYR A 157 5.57 -13.80 -0.50
N GLY A 158 5.95 -13.01 0.50
CA GLY A 158 6.49 -11.68 0.36
C GLY A 158 7.69 -11.42 1.25
N LEU A 159 8.62 -10.60 0.80
CA LEU A 159 9.69 -10.03 1.59
C LEU A 159 9.27 -8.63 2.04
N PRO A 160 9.07 -8.38 3.36
CA PRO A 160 8.70 -7.07 3.84
C PRO A 160 9.67 -5.97 3.38
N PHE A 161 9.12 -4.87 2.86
CA PHE A 161 9.91 -3.74 2.38
C PHE A 161 9.88 -2.58 3.38
N ASP A 162 8.71 -1.98 3.60
CA ASP A 162 8.56 -0.80 4.43
C ASP A 162 7.48 -0.94 5.51
N ASN A 163 7.49 -0.04 6.48
CA ASN A 163 6.44 0.11 7.47
C ASN A 163 5.58 1.34 7.12
N GLY A 164 4.27 1.22 7.33
CA GLY A 164 3.29 2.28 7.11
C GLY A 164 2.81 2.94 8.40
N ALA A 165 3.68 3.13 9.42
CA ALA A 165 3.25 3.76 10.68
C ALA A 165 2.52 5.08 10.41
N THR A 166 1.32 5.23 10.98
CA THR A 166 0.53 6.45 10.86
C THR A 166 1.21 7.60 11.60
N ILE A 167 1.35 8.72 10.90
CA ILE A 167 1.86 9.99 11.44
C ILE A 167 0.81 11.09 11.30
N MET A 168 0.88 12.09 12.14
CA MET A 168 0.28 13.39 11.90
C MET A 168 1.40 14.38 11.57
N ALA A 169 1.50 14.77 10.29
CA ALA A 169 2.41 15.82 9.85
C ALA A 169 1.68 17.16 9.88
N ILE A 170 2.25 18.17 10.56
CA ILE A 170 1.61 19.48 10.75
C ILE A 170 2.57 20.61 10.42
N ARG A 171 2.03 21.71 9.89
CA ARG A 171 2.74 22.97 9.63
C ARG A 171 3.01 23.68 10.93
N SER A 172 4.25 23.59 11.42
CA SER A 172 4.69 24.21 12.67
C SER A 172 4.51 25.75 12.66
N ASP A 173 4.75 26.39 11.51
CA ASP A 173 4.55 27.84 11.36
C ASP A 173 3.06 28.25 11.47
N MET A 174 2.14 27.42 10.97
CA MET A 174 0.70 27.67 11.10
C MET A 174 0.19 27.40 12.53
N VAL A 175 0.78 26.42 13.20
CA VAL A 175 0.51 26.12 14.62
C VAL A 175 0.98 27.30 15.49
N GLU A 176 2.19 27.80 15.26
CA GLU A 176 2.72 28.98 15.96
C GLU A 176 1.89 30.24 15.71
N ALA A 177 1.40 30.44 14.49
CA ALA A 177 0.51 31.57 14.17
C ALA A 177 -0.82 31.52 14.99
N ALA A 178 -1.24 30.34 15.41
CA ALA A 178 -2.39 30.15 16.30
C ALA A 178 -2.06 30.31 17.80
N GLY A 179 -0.80 30.63 18.13
CA GLY A 179 -0.31 30.76 19.51
C GLY A 179 -0.15 29.43 20.23
N LEU A 180 0.04 28.35 19.48
CA LEU A 180 0.21 26.98 19.95
C LEU A 180 1.64 26.49 19.66
N THR A 181 2.00 25.34 20.19
CA THR A 181 3.24 24.63 19.94
C THR A 181 2.95 23.25 19.34
N VAL A 182 3.91 22.66 18.64
CA VAL A 182 3.82 21.29 18.13
C VAL A 182 3.57 20.29 19.27
N ASP A 183 4.16 20.52 20.44
CA ASP A 183 4.00 19.64 21.60
C ASP A 183 2.57 19.61 22.15
N ASP A 184 1.75 20.63 21.90
CA ASP A 184 0.34 20.63 22.29
C ASP A 184 -0.48 19.55 21.55
N PHE A 185 -0.01 19.08 20.39
CA PHE A 185 -0.66 18.07 19.57
C PHE A 185 -0.23 16.63 19.89
N LYS A 186 0.81 16.42 20.71
CA LYS A 186 1.29 15.08 21.08
C LYS A 186 0.33 14.41 22.07
N ASP A 187 0.14 13.12 21.88
CA ASP A 187 -0.64 12.26 22.78
C ASP A 187 -2.08 12.76 23.07
N THR A 188 -2.65 13.51 22.13
CA THR A 188 -3.99 14.07 22.26
C THR A 188 -5.07 13.01 22.06
N THR A 189 -6.27 13.30 22.60
CA THR A 189 -7.51 12.68 22.15
C THR A 189 -8.12 13.47 21.00
N TRP A 190 -9.07 12.87 20.26
CA TRP A 190 -9.76 13.59 19.17
C TRP A 190 -10.49 14.85 19.63
N SER A 191 -11.06 14.85 20.84
CA SER A 191 -11.68 16.06 21.40
C SER A 191 -10.68 17.15 21.71
N GLN A 192 -9.49 16.80 22.22
CA GLN A 192 -8.42 17.77 22.45
C GLN A 192 -7.85 18.30 21.14
N PHE A 193 -7.64 17.42 20.16
CA PHE A 193 -7.21 17.79 18.82
C PHE A 193 -8.20 18.77 18.17
N GLU A 194 -9.51 18.51 18.23
CA GLU A 194 -10.55 19.39 17.69
C GLU A 194 -10.43 20.81 18.23
N GLU A 195 -10.26 20.98 19.56
CA GLU A 195 -10.12 22.29 20.19
C GLU A 195 -8.85 23.02 19.72
N LEU A 196 -7.75 22.31 19.51
CA LEU A 196 -6.49 22.87 19.00
C LEU A 196 -6.63 23.22 17.51
N ALA A 197 -7.20 22.31 16.72
CA ALA A 197 -7.40 22.46 15.29
C ALA A 197 -8.27 23.67 14.96
N LYS A 198 -9.34 23.94 15.71
CA LYS A 198 -10.17 25.14 15.55
C LYS A 198 -9.37 26.42 15.65
N LYS A 199 -8.40 26.50 16.55
CA LYS A 199 -7.54 27.70 16.70
C LYS A 199 -6.61 27.84 15.48
N VAL A 200 -6.09 26.72 14.95
CA VAL A 200 -5.23 26.74 13.75
C VAL A 200 -6.04 27.18 12.53
N VAL A 201 -7.25 26.64 12.36
CA VAL A 201 -8.16 27.02 11.27
C VAL A 201 -8.54 28.51 11.37
N GLU A 202 -8.90 29.00 12.57
CA GLU A 202 -9.24 30.42 12.79
C GLU A 202 -8.07 31.35 12.46
N ALA A 203 -6.86 31.00 12.87
CA ALA A 203 -5.68 31.81 12.68
C ALA A 203 -5.20 31.87 11.22
N ASN A 204 -5.33 30.77 10.47
CA ASN A 204 -4.73 30.62 9.14
C ASN A 204 -5.76 30.66 8.00
N GLY A 205 -7.04 30.44 8.28
CA GLY A 205 -8.10 30.42 7.27
C GLY A 205 -8.07 29.21 6.34
N VAL A 206 -7.37 28.13 6.73
CA VAL A 206 -7.28 26.85 5.99
C VAL A 206 -7.65 25.69 6.90
N PRO A 207 -8.16 24.56 6.37
CA PRO A 207 -8.43 23.35 7.15
C PRO A 207 -7.16 22.83 7.85
N MET A 208 -7.34 22.17 8.99
CA MET A 208 -6.22 21.58 9.74
C MET A 208 -5.66 20.33 9.06
N ILE A 209 -6.52 19.47 8.51
CA ILE A 209 -6.14 18.17 7.96
C ILE A 209 -6.67 18.03 6.53
N ALA A 210 -5.79 17.60 5.61
CA ALA A 210 -6.17 17.03 4.33
C ALA A 210 -6.51 15.54 4.49
N SER A 211 -7.56 15.07 3.84
CA SER A 211 -7.94 13.66 3.78
C SER A 211 -8.14 13.24 2.32
N SER A 212 -7.58 12.08 1.92
CA SER A 212 -7.77 11.47 0.59
C SER A 212 -9.05 10.65 0.47
N GLY A 213 -9.83 10.62 1.54
CA GLY A 213 -11.08 9.87 1.71
C GLY A 213 -11.22 9.39 3.15
N GLY A 214 -12.46 9.35 3.65
CA GLY A 214 -12.71 9.06 5.05
C GLY A 214 -12.36 7.65 5.49
N SER A 215 -12.51 6.65 4.61
CA SER A 215 -12.39 5.24 4.99
C SER A 215 -11.00 4.84 5.49
N GLU A 216 -9.92 5.35 4.91
CA GLU A 216 -8.56 5.06 5.39
C GLU A 216 -8.37 5.58 6.82
N LEU A 217 -8.71 6.85 7.07
CA LEU A 217 -8.61 7.43 8.41
C LEU A 217 -9.53 6.72 9.42
N LEU A 218 -10.73 6.26 9.01
CA LEU A 218 -11.59 5.43 9.88
C LEU A 218 -10.89 4.13 10.28
N MET A 219 -10.20 3.46 9.37
CA MET A 219 -9.46 2.23 9.66
C MET A 219 -8.29 2.49 10.62
N GLU A 220 -7.55 3.57 10.41
CA GLU A 220 -6.47 3.99 11.32
C GLU A 220 -7.01 4.30 12.74
N MET A 221 -8.11 5.05 12.83
CA MET A 221 -8.77 5.37 14.10
C MET A 221 -9.29 4.09 14.79
N LEU A 222 -9.86 3.16 14.03
CA LEU A 222 -10.37 1.88 14.54
C LEU A 222 -9.23 1.01 15.07
N GLN A 223 -8.14 0.88 14.31
CA GLN A 223 -6.93 0.17 14.74
C GLN A 223 -6.35 0.80 16.01
N SER A 224 -6.22 2.12 16.05
CA SER A 224 -5.70 2.84 17.23
C SER A 224 -6.56 2.61 18.48
N ALA A 225 -7.83 2.31 18.30
CA ALA A 225 -8.76 1.93 19.37
C ALA A 225 -8.61 0.46 19.82
N GLY A 226 -7.76 -0.33 19.17
CA GLY A 226 -7.62 -1.76 19.44
C GLY A 226 -8.83 -2.59 18.98
N ALA A 227 -9.60 -2.07 18.00
CA ALA A 227 -10.77 -2.73 17.44
C ALA A 227 -10.52 -3.10 15.97
N SER A 228 -11.22 -4.11 15.48
CA SER A 228 -11.09 -4.64 14.11
C SER A 228 -12.46 -4.78 13.45
N PRO A 229 -12.54 -4.66 12.11
CA PRO A 229 -13.78 -4.88 11.35
C PRO A 229 -14.11 -6.37 11.19
N ILE A 230 -13.15 -7.26 11.44
CA ILE A 230 -13.32 -8.72 11.48
C ILE A 230 -12.95 -9.20 12.90
N VAL A 231 -13.83 -10.02 13.49
CA VAL A 231 -13.60 -10.65 14.80
C VAL A 231 -13.98 -12.13 14.69
N ASP A 232 -13.07 -13.01 15.09
CA ASP A 232 -13.27 -14.46 14.99
C ASP A 232 -13.69 -14.92 13.57
N GLY A 233 -13.14 -14.28 12.53
CA GLY A 233 -13.43 -14.56 11.11
C GLY A 233 -14.81 -14.08 10.63
N LYS A 234 -15.50 -13.23 11.41
CA LYS A 234 -16.82 -12.69 11.07
C LYS A 234 -16.77 -11.16 10.94
N VAL A 235 -17.60 -10.65 10.05
CA VAL A 235 -17.80 -9.19 9.92
C VAL A 235 -18.32 -8.62 11.22
N HIS A 236 -17.71 -7.55 11.69
CA HIS A 236 -18.04 -6.83 12.90
C HIS A 236 -18.02 -5.32 12.63
N ILE A 237 -19.02 -4.86 11.88
CA ILE A 237 -19.21 -3.45 11.51
C ILE A 237 -20.45 -2.88 12.22
N ALA A 238 -21.62 -3.49 12.08
CA ALA A 238 -22.90 -2.95 12.57
C ALA A 238 -22.91 -2.69 14.08
N ASP A 239 -22.35 -3.60 14.86
CA ASP A 239 -22.30 -3.51 16.33
C ASP A 239 -20.93 -3.03 16.86
N ASN A 240 -20.09 -2.45 16.00
CA ASN A 240 -18.77 -1.97 16.37
C ASN A 240 -18.82 -0.54 16.92
N GLU A 241 -18.93 -0.43 18.24
CA GLU A 241 -19.02 0.86 18.93
C GLU A 241 -17.79 1.76 18.72
N ALA A 242 -16.59 1.19 18.53
CA ALA A 242 -15.40 1.96 18.21
C ALA A 242 -15.49 2.56 16.80
N LEU A 243 -15.93 1.78 15.81
CA LEU A 243 -16.16 2.26 14.44
C LEU A 243 -17.22 3.35 14.40
N LYS A 244 -18.33 3.18 15.13
CA LYS A 244 -19.36 4.22 15.25
C LYS A 244 -18.78 5.53 15.75
N LYS A 245 -17.98 5.49 16.81
CA LYS A 245 -17.29 6.68 17.33
C LYS A 245 -16.32 7.29 16.31
N THR A 246 -15.60 6.47 15.54
CA THR A 246 -14.71 7.00 14.50
C THR A 246 -15.51 7.77 13.44
N MET A 247 -16.66 7.24 12.99
CA MET A 247 -17.53 7.90 12.02
C MET A 247 -18.14 9.20 12.58
N GLU A 248 -18.55 9.19 13.84
CA GLU A 248 -19.07 10.40 14.52
C GLU A 248 -18.01 11.50 14.59
N VAL A 249 -16.77 11.16 14.99
CA VAL A 249 -15.64 12.10 15.07
C VAL A 249 -15.28 12.62 13.66
N TYR A 250 -15.14 11.73 12.68
CA TYR A 250 -14.80 12.13 11.32
C TYR A 250 -15.82 13.09 10.74
N LYS A 251 -17.11 12.73 10.82
CA LYS A 251 -18.21 13.59 10.35
C LYS A 251 -18.16 14.97 11.02
N LYS A 252 -17.99 15.00 12.34
CA LYS A 252 -17.92 16.26 13.08
C LYS A 252 -16.78 17.15 12.61
N LEU A 253 -15.60 16.58 12.40
CA LEU A 253 -14.42 17.34 11.94
C LEU A 253 -14.60 17.89 10.52
N VAL A 254 -15.28 17.15 9.64
CA VAL A 254 -15.64 17.63 8.29
C VAL A 254 -16.70 18.73 8.39
N ASP A 255 -17.78 18.54 9.15
CA ASP A 255 -18.85 19.54 9.33
C ASP A 255 -18.31 20.87 9.90
N GLU A 256 -17.27 20.82 10.74
CA GLU A 256 -16.62 21.99 11.33
C GLU A 256 -15.50 22.59 10.44
N GLY A 257 -15.24 22.03 9.26
CA GLY A 257 -14.20 22.50 8.34
C GLY A 257 -12.77 22.27 8.82
N ILE A 258 -12.58 21.37 9.79
CA ILE A 258 -11.25 20.96 10.29
C ILE A 258 -10.61 19.99 9.30
N ILE A 259 -11.39 19.06 8.73
CA ILE A 259 -10.94 18.17 7.65
C ILE A 259 -11.46 18.69 6.31
N ALA A 260 -10.58 18.75 5.31
CA ALA A 260 -10.92 18.92 3.90
C ALA A 260 -10.70 17.61 3.15
N GLU A 261 -11.74 17.13 2.45
CA GLU A 261 -11.68 15.92 1.64
C GLU A 261 -11.25 16.23 0.21
N TYR A 262 -10.36 15.42 -0.34
CA TYR A 262 -9.89 15.45 -1.72
C TYR A 262 -10.06 14.06 -2.33
N THR A 263 -10.78 13.96 -3.43
CA THR A 263 -11.05 12.68 -4.13
C THR A 263 -9.99 12.36 -5.19
N ASP A 264 -9.15 13.34 -5.51
CA ASP A 264 -8.08 13.24 -6.49
C ASP A 264 -6.73 13.32 -5.77
N TRP A 265 -5.84 12.36 -6.06
CA TRP A 265 -4.54 12.25 -5.38
C TRP A 265 -3.65 13.46 -5.59
N ASP A 266 -3.58 13.99 -6.83
CA ASP A 266 -2.74 15.14 -7.13
C ASP A 266 -3.24 16.39 -6.39
N GLN A 267 -4.56 16.58 -6.27
CA GLN A 267 -5.15 17.66 -5.50
C GLN A 267 -4.90 17.51 -4.00
N TYR A 268 -4.95 16.27 -3.49
CA TYR A 268 -4.62 15.96 -2.10
C TYR A 268 -3.18 16.38 -1.78
N ILE A 269 -2.20 15.93 -2.57
CA ILE A 269 -0.79 16.31 -2.39
C ILE A 269 -0.59 17.83 -2.58
N ALA A 270 -1.19 18.41 -3.62
CA ALA A 270 -1.11 19.85 -3.87
C ALA A 270 -1.69 20.67 -2.71
N SER A 271 -2.69 20.18 -1.98
CA SER A 271 -3.26 20.91 -0.84
C SER A 271 -2.23 21.16 0.27
N MET A 272 -1.34 20.23 0.50
CA MET A 272 -0.24 20.35 1.46
C MET A 272 0.89 21.24 0.91
N ASN A 273 1.31 20.95 -0.33
CA ASN A 273 2.45 21.62 -0.97
C ASN A 273 2.16 23.09 -1.32
N ASP A 274 0.90 23.44 -1.56
CA ASP A 274 0.47 24.84 -1.76
C ASP A 274 0.10 25.55 -0.44
N GLY A 275 0.17 24.87 0.70
CA GLY A 275 -0.23 25.42 2.01
C GLY A 275 -1.73 25.69 2.13
N LYS A 276 -2.58 24.93 1.41
CA LYS A 276 -4.05 25.02 1.48
C LYS A 276 -4.63 24.24 2.64
N THR A 277 -3.82 23.39 3.31
CA THR A 277 -4.12 22.70 4.55
C THR A 277 -2.94 22.81 5.50
N ALA A 278 -3.20 22.75 6.80
CA ALA A 278 -2.17 22.88 7.83
C ALA A 278 -1.51 21.55 8.20
N GLY A 279 -1.99 20.42 7.69
CA GLY A 279 -1.42 19.12 8.01
C GLY A 279 -2.17 17.95 7.34
N VAL A 280 -1.73 16.76 7.70
CA VAL A 280 -2.23 15.48 7.19
C VAL A 280 -2.05 14.40 8.25
N ILE A 281 -2.97 13.43 8.30
CA ILE A 281 -2.80 12.16 9.02
C ILE A 281 -2.77 11.08 7.94
N ASN A 282 -1.66 10.33 7.88
CA ASN A 282 -1.49 9.26 6.89
C ASN A 282 -0.27 8.38 7.27
N GLY A 283 -0.01 7.31 6.54
CA GLY A 283 1.21 6.53 6.66
C GLY A 283 2.47 7.38 6.46
N CYS A 284 3.55 7.02 7.12
CA CYS A 284 4.80 7.80 7.10
C CYS A 284 5.42 7.99 5.71
N TRP A 285 5.03 7.17 4.74
CA TRP A 285 5.42 7.28 3.33
C TRP A 285 4.96 8.61 2.68
N ILE A 286 3.94 9.30 3.23
CA ILE A 286 3.51 10.62 2.76
C ILE A 286 4.60 11.70 2.90
N MET A 287 5.62 11.44 3.72
CA MET A 287 6.71 12.39 3.96
C MET A 287 7.46 12.77 2.69
N SER A 288 7.66 11.82 1.75
CA SER A 288 8.31 12.10 0.46
C SER A 288 7.53 13.13 -0.35
N SER A 289 6.20 13.00 -0.40
CA SER A 289 5.32 13.95 -1.09
C SER A 289 5.31 15.34 -0.44
N ILE A 290 5.38 15.40 0.90
CA ILE A 290 5.48 16.66 1.64
C ILE A 290 6.83 17.32 1.37
N GLN A 291 7.92 16.57 1.35
CA GLN A 291 9.28 17.07 1.14
C GLN A 291 9.51 17.58 -0.29
N ALA A 292 8.68 17.24 -1.26
CA ALA A 292 8.72 17.79 -2.60
C ALA A 292 8.51 19.32 -2.63
N ALA A 293 7.87 19.91 -1.61
CA ALA A 293 7.74 21.35 -1.42
C ALA A 293 8.97 21.91 -0.68
N GLU A 294 10.12 22.02 -1.35
CA GLU A 294 11.41 22.45 -0.77
C GLU A 294 11.33 23.81 -0.06
N ASP A 295 10.48 24.73 -0.51
CA ASP A 295 10.25 26.06 0.10
C ASP A 295 9.55 25.99 1.46
N GLN A 296 9.01 24.83 1.83
CA GLN A 296 8.41 24.55 3.13
C GLN A 296 9.40 23.90 4.11
N SER A 297 10.67 23.73 3.73
CA SER A 297 11.70 23.21 4.63
C SER A 297 11.77 24.00 5.95
N GLY A 298 11.82 23.26 7.06
CA GLY A 298 11.82 23.84 8.42
C GLY A 298 10.45 24.27 8.94
N LYS A 299 9.37 24.08 8.17
CA LYS A 299 8.01 24.49 8.55
C LYS A 299 7.08 23.32 8.87
N TRP A 300 7.57 22.09 8.89
CA TRP A 300 6.81 20.90 9.21
C TRP A 300 7.31 20.25 10.50
N ALA A 301 6.44 19.54 11.17
CA ALA A 301 6.76 18.67 12.29
C ALA A 301 5.90 17.41 12.25
N ILE A 302 6.40 16.33 12.84
CA ILE A 302 5.71 15.05 12.96
C ILE A 302 5.32 14.82 14.41
N VAL A 303 4.07 14.41 14.63
CA VAL A 303 3.56 13.93 15.92
C VAL A 303 2.72 12.66 15.69
N ASN A 304 2.37 11.97 16.77
CA ASN A 304 1.44 10.83 16.68
C ASN A 304 0.00 11.31 16.44
N MET A 305 -0.84 10.41 15.92
CA MET A 305 -2.25 10.72 15.68
C MET A 305 -3.05 10.82 16.98
N PRO A 306 -4.20 11.52 17.00
CA PRO A 306 -5.09 11.55 18.17
C PRO A 306 -5.76 10.19 18.41
N LYS A 307 -6.05 9.84 19.66
CA LYS A 307 -6.80 8.62 20.04
C LYS A 307 -8.26 8.89 20.37
N LEU A 308 -9.11 7.88 20.29
CA LEU A 308 -10.51 7.98 20.64
C LEU A 308 -10.72 8.26 22.14
N ASP A 309 -11.60 9.19 22.44
CA ASP A 309 -12.00 9.53 23.81
C ASP A 309 -12.83 8.41 24.43
N GLY A 310 -12.51 8.05 25.68
CA GLY A 310 -13.33 7.15 26.48
C GLY A 310 -13.41 5.72 25.91
N VAL A 311 -12.41 5.30 25.14
CA VAL A 311 -12.23 3.91 24.71
C VAL A 311 -11.05 3.33 25.47
N ASP A 312 -11.30 2.31 26.28
CA ASP A 312 -10.27 1.65 27.06
C ASP A 312 -9.26 0.95 26.15
N GLY A 313 -7.98 1.19 26.37
CA GLY A 313 -6.91 0.62 25.56
C GLY A 313 -6.62 1.37 24.26
N ALA A 314 -7.36 2.43 23.92
CA ALA A 314 -7.06 3.25 22.76
C ALA A 314 -5.66 3.89 22.86
N THR A 315 -4.93 3.83 21.77
CA THR A 315 -3.57 4.34 21.62
C THR A 315 -3.53 5.51 20.63
N ASN A 316 -2.38 6.17 20.52
CA ASN A 316 -2.12 7.21 19.52
C ASN A 316 -1.38 6.65 18.28
N TYR A 317 -1.52 5.34 18.04
CA TYR A 317 -0.73 4.63 17.04
C TYR A 317 -1.60 3.75 16.15
N ALA A 318 -1.33 3.81 14.85
CA ALA A 318 -1.95 2.98 13.83
C ALA A 318 -0.94 2.72 12.70
N ASN A 319 -1.33 1.91 11.74
CA ASN A 319 -0.60 1.64 10.52
C ASN A 319 -1.49 1.97 9.31
N CYS A 320 -0.93 2.64 8.33
CA CYS A 320 -1.56 2.91 7.05
C CYS A 320 -0.64 2.46 5.92
N GLY A 321 -0.98 1.35 5.28
CA GLY A 321 -0.20 0.78 4.20
C GLY A 321 1.02 0.00 4.69
N GLY A 322 2.06 0.05 3.87
CA GLY A 322 3.21 -0.83 3.87
C GLY A 322 3.10 -1.81 2.71
N ALA A 323 4.23 -2.29 2.23
CA ALA A 323 4.31 -3.17 1.09
C ALA A 323 5.40 -4.23 1.25
N SER A 324 5.28 -5.29 0.48
CA SER A 324 6.25 -6.39 0.44
C SER A 324 6.55 -6.78 -1.01
N TRP A 325 7.80 -7.18 -1.28
CA TRP A 325 8.24 -7.67 -2.57
C TRP A 325 7.87 -9.13 -2.74
N ALA A 326 7.16 -9.46 -3.82
CA ALA A 326 6.82 -10.83 -4.19
C ALA A 326 7.55 -11.26 -5.46
N VAL A 327 7.86 -12.56 -5.56
CA VAL A 327 8.36 -13.18 -6.78
C VAL A 327 7.21 -13.89 -7.47
N SER A 328 7.02 -13.61 -8.76
CA SER A 328 5.93 -14.21 -9.51
C SER A 328 6.24 -15.65 -9.93
N SER A 329 5.19 -16.43 -10.15
CA SER A 329 5.31 -17.79 -10.68
C SER A 329 5.84 -17.84 -12.11
N ASN A 330 5.87 -16.70 -12.83
CA ASN A 330 6.47 -16.59 -14.16
C ASN A 330 7.97 -16.34 -14.14
N CYS A 331 8.55 -16.02 -12.98
CA CYS A 331 9.99 -15.78 -12.86
C CYS A 331 10.79 -16.99 -13.35
N LYS A 332 11.62 -16.77 -14.39
CA LYS A 332 12.38 -17.85 -15.01
C LYS A 332 13.69 -18.13 -14.27
N ASN A 333 14.20 -17.15 -13.54
CA ASN A 333 15.42 -17.28 -12.74
C ASN A 333 15.11 -16.93 -11.28
N THR A 334 14.38 -17.82 -10.61
CA THR A 334 13.98 -17.63 -9.21
C THR A 334 15.19 -17.58 -8.27
N GLU A 335 16.26 -18.30 -8.57
CA GLU A 335 17.50 -18.27 -7.77
C GLU A 335 18.12 -16.86 -7.80
N LEU A 336 18.18 -16.21 -8.98
CA LEU A 336 18.66 -14.83 -9.11
C LEU A 336 17.76 -13.85 -8.37
N ALA A 337 16.41 -13.99 -8.50
CA ALA A 337 15.46 -13.13 -7.82
C ALA A 337 15.58 -13.26 -6.28
N PHE A 338 15.76 -14.47 -5.78
CA PHE A 338 15.96 -14.73 -4.34
C PHE A 338 17.29 -14.15 -3.85
N ASP A 339 18.37 -14.36 -4.59
CA ASP A 339 19.68 -13.83 -4.20
C ASP A 339 19.72 -12.30 -4.22
N PHE A 340 19.10 -11.68 -5.25
CA PHE A 340 18.92 -10.23 -5.33
C PHE A 340 18.15 -9.68 -4.13
N LEU A 341 16.93 -10.19 -3.87
CA LEU A 341 16.09 -9.75 -2.77
C LEU A 341 16.75 -9.97 -1.41
N LYS A 342 17.40 -11.13 -1.21
CA LYS A 342 18.13 -11.46 0.00
C LYS A 342 19.30 -10.50 0.25
N SER A 343 20.12 -10.25 -0.78
CA SER A 343 21.33 -9.44 -0.67
C SER A 343 21.05 -7.94 -0.55
N THR A 344 19.83 -7.50 -0.89
CA THR A 344 19.38 -6.12 -0.85
C THR A 344 18.40 -5.89 0.29
N PHE A 345 17.10 -5.99 0.05
CA PHE A 345 16.04 -5.72 1.04
C PHE A 345 16.07 -6.69 2.24
N GLY A 346 16.59 -7.90 2.04
CA GLY A 346 16.66 -8.94 3.08
C GLY A 346 17.83 -8.82 4.04
N SER A 347 18.87 -8.02 3.73
CA SER A 347 20.06 -7.98 4.58
C SER A 347 20.90 -6.69 4.52
N SER A 348 20.62 -5.75 3.61
CA SER A 348 21.47 -4.57 3.42
C SER A 348 21.04 -3.39 4.28
N VAL A 349 21.77 -3.14 5.37
CA VAL A 349 21.63 -1.90 6.16
C VAL A 349 21.99 -0.67 5.31
N GLU A 350 23.03 -0.78 4.46
CA GLU A 350 23.46 0.30 3.55
C GLU A 350 22.32 0.76 2.63
N LEU A 351 21.50 -0.18 2.12
CA LEU A 351 20.35 0.16 1.29
C LEU A 351 19.36 1.04 2.07
N TYR A 352 18.95 0.60 3.22
CA TYR A 352 17.96 1.34 4.02
C TYR A 352 18.50 2.64 4.60
N ASP A 353 19.81 2.74 4.86
CA ASP A 353 20.44 3.99 5.26
C ASP A 353 20.39 5.06 4.16
N ASP A 354 20.42 4.64 2.89
CA ASP A 354 20.19 5.53 1.75
C ASP A 354 18.69 5.82 1.54
N LEU A 355 17.83 4.81 1.64
CA LEU A 355 16.40 4.96 1.39
C LEU A 355 15.70 5.86 2.42
N LEU A 356 16.13 5.84 3.67
CA LEU A 356 15.48 6.61 4.71
C LEU A 356 15.46 8.12 4.45
N PRO A 357 16.59 8.81 4.20
CA PRO A 357 16.59 10.25 3.94
C PRO A 357 16.08 10.64 2.55
N ASN A 358 16.21 9.74 1.55
CA ASN A 358 15.94 10.06 0.15
C ASN A 358 14.54 9.66 -0.31
N ALA A 359 13.96 8.61 0.28
CA ALA A 359 12.63 8.10 -0.04
C ALA A 359 11.68 8.08 1.17
N GLY A 360 12.18 8.28 2.39
CA GLY A 360 11.35 8.18 3.60
C GLY A 360 10.92 6.75 3.93
N ALA A 361 11.58 5.73 3.37
CA ALA A 361 11.24 4.33 3.59
C ALA A 361 11.69 3.87 4.99
N ILE A 362 10.73 3.59 5.85
CA ILE A 362 10.99 3.04 7.18
C ILE A 362 11.22 1.54 7.05
N ALA A 363 12.43 1.08 7.36
CA ALA A 363 12.82 -0.30 7.19
C ALA A 363 11.96 -1.28 7.98
N SER A 364 11.46 -2.32 7.31
CA SER A 364 10.91 -3.51 7.96
C SER A 364 12.02 -4.46 8.44
N TYR A 365 13.21 -4.35 7.87
CA TYR A 365 14.41 -5.09 8.28
C TYR A 365 14.94 -4.55 9.60
N ILE A 366 14.81 -5.32 10.70
CA ILE A 366 15.11 -4.90 12.07
C ILE A 366 16.53 -4.34 12.25
N PRO A 367 17.60 -4.93 11.68
CA PRO A 367 18.95 -4.38 11.84
C PRO A 367 19.09 -2.99 11.21
N ALA A 368 18.43 -2.72 10.10
CA ALA A 368 18.44 -1.40 9.47
C ALA A 368 17.66 -0.37 10.30
N ALA A 369 16.51 -0.75 10.86
CA ALA A 369 15.73 0.12 11.75
C ALA A 369 16.47 0.53 13.04
N GLN A 370 17.59 -0.13 13.36
CA GLN A 370 18.47 0.19 14.49
C GLN A 370 19.69 1.04 14.09
N SER A 371 19.81 1.41 12.83
CA SER A 371 20.92 2.23 12.33
C SER A 371 20.92 3.64 12.94
N ASP A 372 22.11 4.21 13.06
CA ASP A 372 22.30 5.59 13.57
C ASP A 372 21.63 6.66 12.69
N VAL A 373 21.33 6.36 11.42
CA VAL A 373 20.64 7.29 10.52
C VAL A 373 19.26 7.69 11.05
N TYR A 374 18.57 6.79 11.77
CA TYR A 374 17.28 7.06 12.38
C TYR A 374 17.32 8.09 13.51
N ASN A 375 18.50 8.34 14.09
CA ASN A 375 18.69 9.35 15.14
C ASN A 375 19.03 10.73 14.59
N GLN A 376 19.18 10.87 13.28
CA GLN A 376 19.56 12.15 12.67
C GLN A 376 18.40 13.12 12.67
N ALA A 377 18.75 14.41 12.93
CA ALA A 377 17.80 15.49 12.82
C ALA A 377 17.52 15.79 11.33
N SER A 378 16.27 16.04 11.00
CA SER A 378 15.85 16.44 9.66
C SER A 378 15.66 17.96 9.59
N ASP A 379 16.41 18.63 8.74
CA ASP A 379 16.26 20.07 8.53
C ASP A 379 14.87 20.43 7.99
N PHE A 380 14.28 19.56 7.17
CA PHE A 380 12.93 19.77 6.63
C PHE A 380 11.88 19.83 7.75
N TYR A 381 12.06 19.05 8.80
CA TYR A 381 11.19 19.00 9.97
C TYR A 381 11.73 19.81 11.15
N GLY A 382 12.38 20.94 10.87
CA GLY A 382 12.82 21.89 11.89
C GLY A 382 13.85 21.36 12.87
N GLY A 383 14.62 20.34 12.49
CA GLY A 383 15.62 19.71 13.36
C GLY A 383 15.09 18.54 14.22
N GLN A 384 13.85 18.10 13.99
CA GLN A 384 13.29 16.93 14.67
C GLN A 384 13.94 15.65 14.15
N ALA A 385 14.23 14.69 15.04
CA ALA A 385 14.66 13.34 14.67
C ALA A 385 13.42 12.47 14.35
N VAL A 386 12.71 12.82 13.28
CA VAL A 386 11.38 12.29 12.92
C VAL A 386 11.37 10.78 12.76
N TYR A 387 12.41 10.22 12.16
CA TYR A 387 12.48 8.78 11.90
C TYR A 387 12.56 7.95 13.17
N LYS A 388 13.25 8.46 14.20
CA LYS A 388 13.28 7.82 15.51
C LYS A 388 11.89 7.78 16.15
N ASP A 389 11.13 8.87 16.04
CA ASP A 389 9.78 8.96 16.58
C ASP A 389 8.86 7.97 15.83
N ILE A 390 8.94 7.91 14.48
CA ILE A 390 8.15 7.01 13.64
C ILE A 390 8.42 5.54 13.93
N VAL A 391 9.68 5.13 14.13
CA VAL A 391 10.02 3.76 14.56
C VAL A 391 9.40 3.44 15.92
N GLY A 392 9.38 4.40 16.83
CA GLY A 392 8.68 4.28 18.11
C GLY A 392 7.18 4.09 17.95
N TYR A 393 6.56 4.80 17.02
CA TYR A 393 5.12 4.65 16.68
C TYR A 393 4.85 3.28 16.10
N ALA A 394 5.63 2.84 15.10
CA ALA A 394 5.49 1.52 14.47
C ALA A 394 5.53 0.37 15.50
N GLY A 395 6.42 0.46 16.48
CA GLY A 395 6.54 -0.53 17.57
C GLY A 395 5.36 -0.52 18.57
N SER A 396 4.44 0.44 18.47
CA SER A 396 3.33 0.65 19.40
C SER A 396 1.95 0.43 18.77
N VAL A 397 1.90 0.07 17.50
CA VAL A 397 0.66 -0.15 16.73
C VAL A 397 -0.08 -1.37 17.25
N PRO A 398 -1.39 -1.27 17.59
CA PRO A 398 -2.19 -2.42 17.98
C PRO A 398 -2.38 -3.42 16.81
N ALA A 399 -2.60 -4.68 17.16
CA ALA A 399 -2.99 -5.69 16.18
C ALA A 399 -4.32 -5.30 15.51
N PHE A 400 -4.46 -5.64 14.22
CA PHE A 400 -5.61 -5.30 13.41
C PHE A 400 -5.94 -6.45 12.47
N ASP A 401 -7.18 -6.94 12.52
CA ASP A 401 -7.62 -8.05 11.68
C ASP A 401 -8.66 -7.58 10.66
N CYS A 402 -8.28 -7.67 9.40
CA CYS A 402 -9.15 -7.45 8.24
C CYS A 402 -9.41 -8.75 7.46
N GLY A 403 -8.83 -9.86 7.88
CA GLY A 403 -8.85 -11.10 7.11
C GLY A 403 -8.32 -10.86 5.68
N ALA A 404 -8.93 -11.53 4.71
CA ALA A 404 -8.64 -11.33 3.28
C ALA A 404 -9.49 -10.22 2.64
N TYR A 405 -10.13 -9.35 3.42
CA TYR A 405 -11.25 -8.52 2.96
C TYR A 405 -10.99 -7.02 3.06
N TYR A 406 -9.73 -6.60 3.23
CA TYR A 406 -9.38 -5.19 3.42
C TYR A 406 -9.99 -4.28 2.35
N SER A 407 -9.83 -4.62 1.06
CA SER A 407 -10.36 -3.80 -0.05
C SER A 407 -11.90 -3.72 -0.03
N ASP A 408 -12.56 -4.84 0.32
CA ASP A 408 -14.03 -4.89 0.41
C ASP A 408 -14.53 -4.05 1.60
N ILE A 409 -13.81 -4.09 2.72
CA ILE A 409 -14.08 -3.26 3.92
C ILE A 409 -13.91 -1.78 3.57
N ILE A 410 -12.79 -1.39 2.95
CA ILE A 410 -12.55 -0.01 2.52
C ILE A 410 -13.66 0.47 1.59
N SER A 411 -14.08 -0.35 0.61
CA SER A 411 -15.16 0.01 -0.32
C SER A 411 -16.48 0.23 0.43
N ALA A 412 -16.88 -0.70 1.29
CA ALA A 412 -18.12 -0.59 2.05
C ALA A 412 -18.11 0.62 3.01
N LEU A 413 -16.99 0.88 3.67
CA LEU A 413 -16.84 2.03 4.57
C LEU A 413 -16.74 3.36 3.80
N THR A 414 -16.19 3.37 2.59
CA THR A 414 -16.17 4.56 1.71
C THR A 414 -17.58 4.99 1.36
N ASP A 415 -18.43 4.05 0.95
CA ASP A 415 -19.83 4.33 0.66
C ASP A 415 -20.57 4.83 1.90
N ALA A 416 -20.40 4.14 3.03
CA ALA A 416 -21.04 4.50 4.29
C ALA A 416 -20.64 5.91 4.76
N ILE A 417 -19.35 6.22 4.85
CA ILE A 417 -18.89 7.53 5.34
C ILE A 417 -19.24 8.66 4.36
N THR A 418 -19.21 8.39 3.06
CA THR A 418 -19.65 9.36 2.05
C THR A 418 -21.13 9.71 2.24
N ASN A 419 -21.99 8.72 2.46
CA ASN A 419 -23.41 8.95 2.74
C ASN A 419 -23.62 9.75 4.04
N VAL A 420 -22.88 9.41 5.09
CA VAL A 420 -22.94 10.10 6.38
C VAL A 420 -22.50 11.56 6.26
N VAL A 421 -21.39 11.82 5.55
CA VAL A 421 -20.84 13.18 5.42
C VAL A 421 -21.65 14.02 4.43
N GLN A 422 -21.87 13.50 3.21
CA GLN A 422 -22.45 14.30 2.12
C GLN A 422 -23.98 14.34 2.16
N ASN A 423 -24.63 13.26 2.60
CA ASN A 423 -26.09 13.12 2.60
C ASN A 423 -26.71 13.23 3.99
N ASN A 424 -25.91 13.41 5.05
CA ASN A 424 -26.35 13.36 6.45
C ASN A 424 -27.14 12.08 6.77
N ALA A 425 -26.73 10.95 6.20
CA ALA A 425 -27.33 9.66 6.49
C ALA A 425 -27.09 9.25 7.95
N ASP A 426 -27.98 8.40 8.47
CA ASP A 426 -27.87 7.85 9.81
C ASP A 426 -26.69 6.88 9.91
N ILE A 427 -25.80 7.09 10.87
CA ILE A 427 -24.57 6.28 11.02
C ILE A 427 -24.92 4.82 11.27
N ASP A 428 -25.86 4.51 12.16
CA ASP A 428 -26.24 3.13 12.46
C ASP A 428 -26.84 2.44 11.22
N GLY A 429 -27.61 3.17 10.41
CA GLY A 429 -28.14 2.70 9.13
C GLY A 429 -27.05 2.37 8.14
N GLU A 430 -26.06 3.26 7.97
CA GLU A 430 -24.94 3.04 7.04
C GLU A 430 -23.98 1.93 7.51
N MET A 431 -23.76 1.78 8.81
CA MET A 431 -23.01 0.67 9.37
C MET A 431 -23.69 -0.68 9.11
N ASN A 432 -25.02 -0.75 9.24
CA ASN A 432 -25.77 -1.96 8.89
C ASN A 432 -25.67 -2.28 7.38
N ASN A 433 -25.81 -1.26 6.51
CA ASN A 433 -25.66 -1.42 5.07
C ASN A 433 -24.27 -1.93 4.70
N ALA A 434 -23.22 -1.39 5.33
CA ALA A 434 -21.83 -1.83 5.12
C ALA A 434 -21.61 -3.27 5.59
N GLN A 435 -22.17 -3.66 6.74
CA GLN A 435 -22.15 -5.04 7.23
C GLN A 435 -22.80 -6.00 6.23
N GLU A 436 -24.03 -5.73 5.80
CA GLU A 436 -24.77 -6.58 4.85
C GLU A 436 -24.04 -6.70 3.51
N THR A 437 -23.46 -5.59 3.02
CA THR A 437 -22.69 -5.58 1.78
C THR A 437 -21.43 -6.45 1.89
N LEU A 438 -20.69 -6.31 2.98
CA LEU A 438 -19.46 -7.07 3.18
C LEU A 438 -19.76 -8.58 3.39
N GLU A 439 -20.79 -8.93 4.18
CA GLU A 439 -21.22 -10.31 4.37
C GLU A 439 -21.61 -10.94 3.03
N PHE A 440 -22.35 -10.22 2.18
CA PHE A 440 -22.71 -10.70 0.84
C PHE A 440 -21.46 -10.93 -0.05
N ASN A 441 -20.48 -10.03 -0.02
CA ASN A 441 -19.26 -10.17 -0.82
C ASN A 441 -18.37 -11.33 -0.35
N ILE A 442 -18.36 -11.63 0.95
CA ILE A 442 -17.60 -12.74 1.54
C ILE A 442 -18.21 -14.11 1.22
N GLU A 443 -19.55 -14.18 1.12
CA GLU A 443 -20.27 -15.45 0.89
C GLU A 443 -20.31 -15.87 -0.60
N ASN A 444 -20.01 -14.97 -1.56
CA ASN A 444 -20.14 -15.21 -3.00
C ASN A 444 -18.82 -15.05 -3.75
#